data_0737deaba018587f18d288168baa0c4b
#
_entry.id   0737deaba018587f18d288168baa0c4b
#
_cell.length_a   1.000
_cell.length_b   1.000
_cell.length_c   1.000
_cell.angle_alpha   90.00
_cell.angle_beta   90.00
_cell.angle_gamma   90.00
#
_symmetry.space_group_name_H-M   'P 1'
#
loop_
_entity.id
_entity.type
_entity.pdbx_description
1 polymer ?
#
loop_
_entity_poly.entity_id
_entity_poly.type
_entity_poly.pdbx_seq_one_letter_code
_entity_poly.pdbx_strand_id
1 'polypeptide(L)'
;MMGVGVTLCIIGLICIAISLLLPSTIDSALMKALQDVTMLDTKESLAYSVFANNSEYPIGLSVYFMNLTNPDEVLQGGIPELQEIGPYNYKEYRVAYNVSWDDQHTTLSYRYYTTFQFDEETSASSDSDVVINWNPNVFPFWFVYKQVGPLLPTLGQKLYEGFQLPEYSTDESRAFMKRSLREYIFGYPNDPLLALLAQEGFAPSPDYSGVIRNFTSFEDFNKNAKQDAMRTGYPEIRDLRKVVLSQDSTTVCEDSDEMIDGTDGGAFPRPVKRTDRPKLFAASFYRNVELEYVGDSEVYGVKTLRFILPESMWRNSPENQEKYSQIWNGAVNVTACTKSIPTLLTRPRFGKGRNPSQDFTDPALIAQSNVKWLDDNVATDTYFDIEPITGGSMNISSSSQAVWPFDVITVPDANGVSHTFLQNIRPMNYVPVFWARQFISVSTKDAADFRSNVYGMMDAEEAIFAAGLSLGILLCVIAAVVLNIGYGFYYSYKNRTSVVPEFDSVANNYAKVGEEAGTGPEPVHLDQSTSFARHGGATYGSTVYVKNPFTGETMPLSNATMDAAGSYSSSNATYL
;
A
#
# COMPACT_ATOMS: atom_id res chain seq x y z
N MET A 1 53.24 -38.03 6.77
CA MET A 1 52.61 -37.54 5.53
C MET A 1 51.22 -38.11 5.31
N MET A 2 50.96 -39.42 5.34
CA MET A 2 49.60 -39.97 5.12
C MET A 2 48.57 -39.44 6.12
N GLY A 3 48.88 -39.32 7.43
CA GLY A 3 47.99 -38.77 8.42
C GLY A 3 47.59 -37.29 8.12
N VAL A 4 48.57 -36.46 7.70
CA VAL A 4 48.32 -35.07 7.33
C VAL A 4 47.39 -34.96 6.11
N GLY A 5 47.61 -35.81 5.08
CA GLY A 5 46.75 -35.84 3.91
C GLY A 5 45.31 -36.25 4.23
N VAL A 6 45.11 -37.25 5.10
CA VAL A 6 43.78 -37.66 5.56
C VAL A 6 43.08 -36.53 6.34
N THR A 7 43.81 -35.86 7.26
CA THR A 7 43.26 -34.74 8.02
C THR A 7 42.85 -33.57 7.12
N LEU A 8 43.66 -33.20 6.13
CA LEU A 8 43.33 -32.15 5.15
C LEU A 8 42.13 -32.54 4.30
N CYS A 9 42.00 -33.79 3.90
CA CYS A 9 40.84 -34.26 3.16
C CYS A 9 39.56 -34.16 3.99
N ILE A 10 39.59 -34.57 5.25
CA ILE A 10 38.45 -34.47 6.16
C ILE A 10 38.05 -33.01 6.35
N ILE A 11 39.02 -32.11 6.61
CA ILE A 11 38.74 -30.68 6.75
C ILE A 11 38.15 -30.10 5.47
N GLY A 12 38.70 -30.44 4.31
CA GLY A 12 38.18 -29.99 3.02
C GLY A 12 36.75 -30.46 2.76
N LEU A 13 36.44 -31.73 3.06
CA LEU A 13 35.06 -32.24 2.96
C LEU A 13 34.09 -31.58 3.94
N ILE A 14 34.55 -31.26 5.17
CA ILE A 14 33.76 -30.52 6.15
C ILE A 14 33.47 -29.10 5.65
N CYS A 15 34.47 -28.42 5.08
CA CYS A 15 34.28 -27.08 4.50
C CYS A 15 33.28 -27.13 3.35
N ILE A 16 33.35 -28.11 2.45
CA ILE A 16 32.38 -28.30 1.36
C ILE A 16 30.99 -28.56 1.93
N ALA A 17 30.85 -29.46 2.90
CA ALA A 17 29.55 -29.78 3.51
C ALA A 17 28.93 -28.57 4.19
N ILE A 18 29.71 -27.79 4.95
CA ILE A 18 29.26 -26.56 5.58
C ILE A 18 28.81 -25.56 4.51
N SER A 19 29.60 -25.35 3.45
CA SER A 19 29.26 -24.43 2.37
C SER A 19 27.98 -24.82 1.63
N LEU A 20 27.70 -26.10 1.48
CA LEU A 20 26.47 -26.60 0.85
C LEU A 20 25.23 -26.49 1.75
N LEU A 21 25.40 -26.52 3.08
CA LEU A 21 24.31 -26.44 4.05
C LEU A 21 24.03 -24.99 4.50
N LEU A 22 25.05 -24.14 4.51
CA LEU A 22 24.99 -22.77 5.01
C LEU A 22 23.96 -21.91 4.27
N PRO A 23 23.84 -21.93 2.93
CA PRO A 23 22.86 -21.14 2.20
C PRO A 23 21.42 -21.37 2.68
N SER A 24 21.01 -22.61 2.84
CA SER A 24 19.65 -22.94 3.27
C SER A 24 19.34 -22.48 4.71
N THR A 25 20.35 -22.40 5.57
CA THR A 25 20.20 -21.91 6.95
C THR A 25 20.17 -20.39 7.01
N ILE A 26 21.00 -19.73 6.21
CA ILE A 26 21.02 -18.27 6.08
C ILE A 26 19.75 -17.79 5.42
N ASP A 27 19.32 -18.39 4.31
CA ASP A 27 18.04 -18.11 3.65
C ASP A 27 16.87 -18.21 4.64
N SER A 28 16.82 -19.26 5.42
CA SER A 28 15.76 -19.47 6.41
C SER A 28 15.80 -18.40 7.50
N ALA A 29 16.99 -18.02 7.96
CA ALA A 29 17.16 -16.98 8.97
C ALA A 29 16.82 -15.58 8.41
N LEU A 30 17.27 -15.28 7.17
CA LEU A 30 16.95 -14.06 6.46
C LEU A 30 15.44 -13.95 6.22
N MET A 31 14.81 -15.02 5.73
CA MET A 31 13.37 -15.05 5.51
C MET A 31 12.58 -14.85 6.80
N LYS A 32 13.05 -15.43 7.91
CA LYS A 32 12.45 -15.19 9.22
C LYS A 32 12.62 -13.74 9.68
N ALA A 33 13.83 -13.19 9.57
CA ALA A 33 14.07 -11.79 9.92
C ALA A 33 13.23 -10.81 9.07
N LEU A 34 13.09 -11.09 7.76
CA LEU A 34 12.20 -10.32 6.89
C LEU A 34 10.72 -10.46 7.29
N GLN A 35 10.30 -11.64 7.77
CA GLN A 35 8.95 -11.83 8.30
C GLN A 35 8.74 -10.94 9.53
N ASP A 36 9.62 -11.03 10.51
CA ASP A 36 9.54 -10.27 11.76
C ASP A 36 9.51 -8.73 11.52
N VAL A 37 10.13 -8.26 10.43
CA VAL A 37 10.13 -6.84 10.04
C VAL A 37 8.89 -6.42 9.25
N THR A 38 8.32 -7.31 8.43
CA THR A 38 7.23 -6.97 7.49
C THR A 38 5.84 -7.30 8.02
N MET A 39 5.70 -8.17 9.02
CA MET A 39 4.42 -8.51 9.63
C MET A 39 3.84 -7.37 10.48
N LEU A 40 2.52 -7.33 10.59
CA LEU A 40 1.77 -6.36 11.38
C LEU A 40 1.19 -6.95 12.67
N ASP A 41 1.76 -8.03 13.16
CA ASP A 41 1.26 -8.80 14.31
C ASP A 41 1.64 -8.20 15.67
N THR A 42 2.63 -7.29 15.70
CA THR A 42 3.08 -6.59 16.90
C THR A 42 3.32 -5.10 16.65
N LYS A 43 3.37 -4.30 17.74
CA LYS A 43 3.70 -2.87 17.66
C LYS A 43 5.18 -2.60 17.44
N GLU A 44 6.01 -3.57 17.69
CA GLU A 44 7.48 -3.49 17.63
C GLU A 44 7.99 -3.68 16.19
N SER A 45 7.17 -4.17 15.27
CA SER A 45 7.59 -4.36 13.89
C SER A 45 7.79 -3.02 13.17
N LEU A 46 8.78 -2.96 12.27
CA LEU A 46 9.02 -1.78 11.45
C LEU A 46 7.80 -1.48 10.56
N ALA A 47 7.18 -2.53 10.01
CA ALA A 47 5.97 -2.39 9.19
C ALA A 47 4.84 -1.71 9.95
N TYR A 48 4.66 -2.05 11.25
CA TYR A 48 3.66 -1.41 12.08
C TYR A 48 3.96 0.08 12.33
N SER A 49 5.21 0.46 12.58
CA SER A 49 5.56 1.86 12.82
C SER A 49 5.20 2.76 11.63
N VAL A 50 5.50 2.31 10.42
CA VAL A 50 5.15 3.01 9.17
C VAL A 50 3.63 3.00 8.92
N PHE A 51 2.97 1.88 9.22
CA PHE A 51 1.52 1.76 9.12
C PHE A 51 0.79 2.68 10.10
N ALA A 52 1.24 2.74 11.35
CA ALA A 52 0.54 3.46 12.42
C ALA A 52 0.60 4.98 12.25
N ASN A 53 1.67 5.50 11.66
CA ASN A 53 1.84 6.94 11.44
C ASN A 53 2.77 7.21 10.25
N ASN A 54 2.22 7.82 9.21
CA ASN A 54 2.98 8.19 8.02
C ASN A 54 3.56 9.61 8.06
N SER A 55 3.68 10.24 9.22
CA SER A 55 4.12 11.64 9.33
C SER A 55 5.52 11.88 8.75
N GLU A 56 6.41 10.89 8.78
CA GLU A 56 7.72 10.95 8.14
C GLU A 56 7.67 10.74 6.62
N TYR A 57 6.63 10.06 6.13
CA TYR A 57 6.42 9.70 4.71
C TYR A 57 4.99 10.03 4.29
N PRO A 58 4.62 11.32 4.23
CA PRO A 58 3.27 11.70 3.83
C PRO A 58 2.98 11.24 2.40
N ILE A 59 1.74 10.81 2.17
CA ILE A 59 1.28 10.48 0.83
C ILE A 59 1.12 11.78 0.07
N GLY A 60 1.70 11.89 -1.11
CA GLY A 60 1.47 13.02 -2.00
C GLY A 60 0.10 12.87 -2.67
N LEU A 61 -0.67 13.95 -2.71
CA LEU A 61 -1.92 14.07 -3.44
C LEU A 61 -1.82 15.26 -4.39
N SER A 62 -1.80 15.00 -5.71
CA SER A 62 -1.88 16.04 -6.73
C SER A 62 -3.28 16.07 -7.32
N VAL A 63 -3.93 17.22 -7.29
CA VAL A 63 -5.27 17.44 -7.84
C VAL A 63 -5.17 18.34 -9.08
N TYR A 64 -5.80 17.90 -10.16
CA TYR A 64 -6.00 18.67 -11.39
C TYR A 64 -7.50 18.87 -11.59
N PHE A 65 -7.92 20.09 -11.63
CA PHE A 65 -9.33 20.44 -11.66
C PHE A 65 -9.78 20.90 -13.05
N MET A 66 -11.03 20.59 -13.41
CA MET A 66 -11.63 21.00 -14.68
C MET A 66 -12.49 22.25 -14.46
N ASN A 67 -11.91 23.42 -14.70
CA ASN A 67 -12.61 24.68 -14.56
C ASN A 67 -13.54 24.95 -15.76
N LEU A 68 -14.84 25.11 -15.52
CA LEU A 68 -15.82 25.42 -16.56
C LEU A 68 -15.68 26.88 -16.99
N THR A 69 -15.53 27.13 -18.31
CA THR A 69 -15.29 28.48 -18.86
C THR A 69 -16.51 29.11 -19.52
N ASN A 70 -17.54 28.31 -19.85
CA ASN A 70 -18.75 28.77 -20.56
C ASN A 70 -20.06 28.39 -19.85
N PRO A 71 -20.25 28.72 -18.56
CA PRO A 71 -21.45 28.32 -17.79
C PRO A 71 -22.76 28.80 -18.42
N ASP A 72 -22.84 30.02 -18.94
CA ASP A 72 -24.02 30.58 -19.57
C ASP A 72 -24.49 29.80 -20.80
N GLU A 73 -23.55 29.39 -21.63
CA GLU A 73 -23.83 28.61 -22.83
C GLU A 73 -24.31 27.19 -22.49
N VAL A 74 -23.71 26.59 -21.44
CA VAL A 74 -24.14 25.27 -20.94
C VAL A 74 -25.57 25.30 -20.44
N LEU A 75 -25.99 26.36 -19.76
CA LEU A 75 -27.39 26.56 -19.30
C LEU A 75 -28.37 26.69 -20.48
N GLN A 76 -27.88 26.96 -21.69
CA GLN A 76 -28.66 27.05 -22.93
C GLN A 76 -28.49 25.83 -23.85
N GLY A 77 -27.89 24.74 -23.35
CA GLY A 77 -27.70 23.49 -24.10
C GLY A 77 -26.38 23.39 -24.85
N GLY A 78 -25.45 24.33 -24.63
CA GLY A 78 -24.10 24.28 -25.17
C GLY A 78 -23.29 23.10 -24.61
N ILE A 79 -22.24 22.74 -25.33
CA ILE A 79 -21.25 21.76 -24.84
C ILE A 79 -20.38 22.43 -23.77
N PRO A 80 -20.14 21.80 -22.62
CA PRO A 80 -19.22 22.33 -21.60
C PRO A 80 -17.81 22.50 -22.15
N GLU A 81 -17.22 23.69 -21.98
CA GLU A 81 -15.83 23.99 -22.26
C GLU A 81 -15.04 24.05 -20.96
N LEU A 82 -14.12 23.14 -20.79
CA LEU A 82 -13.37 22.94 -19.57
C LEU A 82 -11.89 23.27 -19.80
N GLN A 83 -11.28 23.94 -18.84
CA GLN A 83 -9.85 24.14 -18.76
C GLN A 83 -9.28 23.36 -17.61
N GLU A 84 -8.36 22.42 -17.88
CA GLU A 84 -7.60 21.76 -16.84
C GLU A 84 -6.65 22.77 -16.18
N ILE A 85 -6.67 22.80 -14.85
CA ILE A 85 -5.79 23.63 -14.02
C ILE A 85 -5.14 22.78 -12.92
N GLY A 86 -3.95 23.13 -12.47
CA GLY A 86 -3.18 22.37 -11.48
C GLY A 86 -1.72 22.15 -11.93
N PRO A 87 -0.93 21.33 -11.22
CA PRO A 87 -1.34 20.59 -10.04
C PRO A 87 -1.54 21.46 -8.80
N TYR A 88 -2.49 21.09 -7.97
CA TYR A 88 -2.62 21.55 -6.60
C TYR A 88 -2.20 20.40 -5.70
N ASN A 89 -1.08 20.55 -5.03
CA ASN A 89 -0.45 19.47 -4.28
C ASN A 89 -0.77 19.56 -2.79
N TYR A 90 -1.05 18.41 -2.21
CA TYR A 90 -1.29 18.24 -0.78
C TYR A 90 -0.43 17.11 -0.24
N LYS A 91 -0.05 17.22 1.03
CA LYS A 91 0.53 16.15 1.83
C LYS A 91 -0.57 15.53 2.67
N GLU A 92 -0.80 14.25 2.49
CA GLU A 92 -1.80 13.49 3.24
C GLU A 92 -1.11 12.77 4.40
N TYR A 93 -1.58 13.06 5.60
CA TYR A 93 -1.12 12.46 6.84
C TYR A 93 -2.20 11.52 7.38
N ARG A 94 -1.79 10.30 7.72
CA ARG A 94 -2.65 9.27 8.31
C ARG A 94 -2.10 8.82 9.65
N VAL A 95 -2.96 8.74 10.64
CA VAL A 95 -2.65 8.17 11.95
C VAL A 95 -3.63 7.07 12.24
N ALA A 96 -3.13 5.84 12.46
CA ALA A 96 -3.96 4.73 12.86
C ALA A 96 -4.45 4.90 14.29
N TYR A 97 -5.74 4.74 14.51
CA TYR A 97 -6.41 4.92 15.78
C TYR A 97 -7.26 3.70 16.12
N ASN A 98 -7.51 3.44 17.41
CA ASN A 98 -8.23 2.25 17.88
C ASN A 98 -7.66 0.94 17.33
N VAL A 99 -6.33 0.84 17.31
CA VAL A 99 -5.64 -0.33 16.78
C VAL A 99 -5.78 -1.50 17.76
N SER A 100 -6.30 -2.60 17.27
CA SER A 100 -6.45 -3.86 18.04
C SER A 100 -6.19 -5.08 17.18
N TRP A 101 -5.70 -6.14 17.80
CA TRP A 101 -5.52 -7.45 17.17
C TRP A 101 -6.58 -8.41 17.68
N ASP A 102 -6.90 -9.42 16.88
CA ASP A 102 -7.63 -10.59 17.37
C ASP A 102 -6.76 -11.40 18.36
N ASP A 103 -7.37 -12.36 19.07
CA ASP A 103 -6.68 -13.17 20.09
C ASP A 103 -5.47 -13.97 19.54
N GLN A 104 -5.43 -14.20 18.23
CA GLN A 104 -4.38 -14.96 17.55
C GLN A 104 -3.37 -14.07 16.82
N HIS A 105 -3.52 -12.75 16.88
CA HIS A 105 -2.69 -11.77 16.17
C HIS A 105 -2.68 -11.95 14.64
N THR A 106 -3.72 -12.56 14.08
CA THR A 106 -3.85 -12.80 12.63
C THR A 106 -4.49 -11.65 11.89
N THR A 107 -5.27 -10.83 12.60
CA THR A 107 -6.03 -9.71 12.03
C THR A 107 -5.83 -8.46 12.87
N LEU A 108 -5.50 -7.37 12.17
CA LEU A 108 -5.35 -6.02 12.73
C LEU A 108 -6.57 -5.20 12.34
N SER A 109 -7.29 -4.67 13.33
CA SER A 109 -8.41 -3.75 13.17
C SER A 109 -8.00 -2.34 13.56
N TYR A 110 -8.41 -1.33 12.81
CA TYR A 110 -7.99 0.05 13.00
C TYR A 110 -8.96 1.05 12.36
N ARG A 111 -8.71 2.34 12.60
CA ARG A 111 -9.33 3.48 11.90
C ARG A 111 -8.23 4.46 11.54
N TYR A 112 -8.35 5.18 10.41
CA TYR A 112 -7.41 6.23 10.05
C TYR A 112 -7.97 7.60 10.32
N TYR A 113 -7.24 8.41 11.07
CA TYR A 113 -7.41 9.86 11.11
C TYR A 113 -6.55 10.47 10.01
N THR A 114 -7.22 11.01 8.99
CA THR A 114 -6.54 11.55 7.80
C THR A 114 -6.69 13.06 7.75
N THR A 115 -5.59 13.76 7.51
CA THR A 115 -5.55 15.20 7.31
C THR A 115 -4.75 15.56 6.07
N PHE A 116 -5.09 16.67 5.45
CA PHE A 116 -4.44 17.18 4.24
C PHE A 116 -3.83 18.55 4.51
N GLN A 117 -2.57 18.72 4.11
CA GLN A 117 -1.85 19.99 4.16
C GLN A 117 -1.50 20.43 2.75
N PHE A 118 -1.89 21.64 2.38
CA PHE A 118 -1.52 22.21 1.09
C PHE A 118 -0.01 22.41 0.99
N ASP A 119 0.58 22.02 -0.15
CA ASP A 119 1.99 22.20 -0.45
C ASP A 119 2.14 23.32 -1.50
N GLU A 120 2.26 24.53 -1.01
CA GLU A 120 2.34 25.73 -1.85
C GLU A 120 3.59 25.72 -2.76
N GLU A 121 4.70 25.19 -2.26
CA GLU A 121 5.98 25.20 -2.98
C GLU A 121 5.95 24.37 -4.27
N THR A 122 5.17 23.30 -4.29
CA THR A 122 5.09 22.38 -5.43
C THR A 122 3.82 22.53 -6.25
N SER A 123 2.87 23.38 -5.78
CA SER A 123 1.61 23.65 -6.47
C SER A 123 1.79 24.69 -7.58
N ALA A 124 0.98 24.57 -8.64
CA ALA A 124 1.00 25.52 -9.75
C ALA A 124 0.44 26.90 -9.38
N SER A 125 -0.50 26.95 -8.40
CA SER A 125 -1.11 28.16 -7.88
C SER A 125 -1.69 27.91 -6.47
N SER A 126 -2.37 28.89 -5.90
CA SER A 126 -3.00 28.81 -4.59
C SER A 126 -4.30 28.01 -4.62
N ASP A 127 -4.55 27.18 -3.60
CA ASP A 127 -5.82 26.48 -3.44
C ASP A 127 -7.01 27.39 -3.09
N SER A 128 -6.74 28.70 -2.92
CA SER A 128 -7.75 29.75 -2.84
C SER A 128 -8.25 30.26 -4.20
N ASP A 129 -7.69 29.76 -5.31
CA ASP A 129 -8.16 30.11 -6.66
C ASP A 129 -9.64 29.74 -6.83
N VAL A 130 -10.41 30.65 -7.37
CA VAL A 130 -11.85 30.45 -7.60
C VAL A 130 -12.05 29.60 -8.85
N VAL A 131 -12.77 28.51 -8.70
CA VAL A 131 -13.10 27.55 -9.76
C VAL A 131 -14.62 27.44 -9.94
N ILE A 132 -15.04 27.02 -11.12
CA ILE A 132 -16.44 26.78 -11.46
C ILE A 132 -16.56 25.36 -11.98
N ASN A 133 -17.44 24.55 -11.41
CA ASN A 133 -17.85 23.25 -11.96
C ASN A 133 -19.21 22.84 -11.35
N TRP A 134 -19.64 21.60 -11.60
CA TRP A 134 -20.89 21.05 -11.09
C TRP A 134 -21.08 21.32 -9.60
N ASN A 135 -22.33 21.59 -9.22
CA ASN A 135 -22.66 21.82 -7.82
C ASN A 135 -22.78 20.47 -7.07
N PRO A 136 -21.79 20.10 -6.22
CA PRO A 136 -21.79 18.84 -5.48
C PRO A 136 -22.84 18.83 -4.36
N ASN A 137 -23.44 19.96 -4.01
CA ASN A 137 -24.49 20.04 -3.00
C ASN A 137 -25.90 19.83 -3.60
N VAL A 138 -26.04 19.83 -4.92
CA VAL A 138 -27.34 19.70 -5.60
C VAL A 138 -27.47 18.34 -6.28
N PHE A 139 -26.56 18.02 -7.18
CA PHE A 139 -26.71 16.86 -8.06
C PHE A 139 -26.74 15.51 -7.34
N PRO A 140 -25.91 15.23 -6.31
CA PRO A 140 -25.98 13.97 -5.58
C PRO A 140 -27.37 13.70 -5.00
N PHE A 141 -27.95 14.69 -4.31
CA PHE A 141 -29.26 14.52 -3.68
C PHE A 141 -30.38 14.42 -4.71
N TRP A 142 -30.29 15.15 -5.82
CA TRP A 142 -31.26 15.05 -6.89
C TRP A 142 -31.19 13.68 -7.60
N PHE A 143 -30.00 13.12 -7.85
CA PHE A 143 -29.88 11.77 -8.42
C PHE A 143 -30.43 10.70 -7.50
N VAL A 144 -30.21 10.78 -6.19
CA VAL A 144 -30.87 9.90 -5.22
C VAL A 144 -32.38 10.04 -5.32
N TYR A 145 -32.90 11.27 -5.30
CA TYR A 145 -34.34 11.54 -5.48
C TYR A 145 -34.86 10.97 -6.81
N LYS A 146 -34.15 11.14 -7.91
CA LYS A 146 -34.55 10.62 -9.24
C LYS A 146 -34.73 9.11 -9.24
N GLN A 147 -33.92 8.38 -8.47
CA GLN A 147 -33.98 6.93 -8.39
C GLN A 147 -35.06 6.42 -7.43
N VAL A 148 -35.18 7.05 -6.26
CA VAL A 148 -36.04 6.54 -5.17
C VAL A 148 -37.16 7.54 -4.79
N GLY A 149 -37.35 8.59 -5.54
CA GLY A 149 -38.28 9.68 -5.24
C GLY A 149 -39.68 9.27 -4.81
N PRO A 150 -40.32 8.24 -5.43
CA PRO A 150 -41.60 7.74 -4.95
C PRO A 150 -41.58 7.21 -3.51
N LEU A 151 -40.41 6.76 -3.03
CA LEU A 151 -40.19 6.25 -1.67
C LEU A 151 -39.71 7.35 -0.70
N LEU A 152 -39.15 8.45 -1.22
CA LEU A 152 -38.61 9.57 -0.44
C LEU A 152 -39.17 10.93 -0.95
N PRO A 153 -40.49 11.16 -0.95
CA PRO A 153 -41.08 12.41 -1.46
C PRO A 153 -40.56 13.64 -0.72
N THR A 154 -40.27 13.51 0.56
CA THR A 154 -39.74 14.61 1.40
C THR A 154 -38.39 15.13 0.86
N LEU A 155 -37.53 14.28 0.34
CA LEU A 155 -36.24 14.70 -0.27
C LEU A 155 -36.50 15.67 -1.45
N GLY A 156 -37.41 15.33 -2.34
CA GLY A 156 -37.76 16.19 -3.47
C GLY A 156 -38.35 17.53 -3.03
N GLN A 157 -39.25 17.53 -2.01
CA GLN A 157 -39.80 18.74 -1.44
C GLN A 157 -38.71 19.61 -0.81
N LYS A 158 -37.77 19.04 -0.07
CA LYS A 158 -36.65 19.78 0.54
C LYS A 158 -35.68 20.34 -0.49
N LEU A 159 -35.43 19.61 -1.59
CA LEU A 159 -34.68 20.16 -2.73
C LEU A 159 -35.42 21.35 -3.35
N TYR A 160 -36.77 21.27 -3.54
CA TYR A 160 -37.55 22.39 -4.03
C TYR A 160 -37.49 23.59 -3.08
N GLU A 161 -37.69 23.40 -1.77
CA GLU A 161 -37.57 24.44 -0.75
C GLU A 161 -36.15 25.07 -0.79
N GLY A 162 -35.10 24.26 -0.89
CA GLY A 162 -33.73 24.72 -0.99
C GLY A 162 -33.49 25.58 -2.24
N PHE A 163 -34.13 25.26 -3.36
CA PHE A 163 -34.03 26.05 -4.59
C PHE A 163 -34.76 27.40 -4.55
N GLN A 164 -35.52 27.65 -3.50
CA GLN A 164 -36.10 28.96 -3.23
C GLN A 164 -35.19 29.83 -2.32
N LEU A 165 -34.12 29.27 -1.75
CA LEU A 165 -33.14 30.03 -0.96
C LEU A 165 -32.37 31.00 -1.87
N PRO A 166 -31.97 32.18 -1.37
CA PRO A 166 -31.26 33.16 -2.19
C PRO A 166 -30.02 32.62 -2.91
N GLU A 167 -29.26 31.75 -2.23
CA GLU A 167 -28.02 31.14 -2.73
C GLU A 167 -28.26 30.17 -3.90
N TYR A 168 -29.47 29.61 -3.99
CA TYR A 168 -29.88 28.61 -5.00
C TYR A 168 -31.02 29.08 -5.89
N SER A 169 -31.31 30.40 -5.91
CA SER A 169 -32.48 30.97 -6.60
C SER A 169 -32.34 31.02 -8.13
N THR A 170 -31.15 30.90 -8.69
CA THR A 170 -30.87 30.94 -10.12
C THR A 170 -30.51 29.56 -10.67
N ASP A 171 -30.72 29.32 -11.97
CA ASP A 171 -30.27 28.09 -12.63
C ASP A 171 -28.76 27.96 -12.60
N GLU A 172 -28.01 29.06 -12.67
CA GLU A 172 -26.55 29.04 -12.54
C GLU A 172 -26.12 28.50 -11.17
N SER A 173 -26.67 29.02 -10.07
CA SER A 173 -26.30 28.58 -8.72
C SER A 173 -26.77 27.16 -8.36
N ARG A 174 -27.83 26.66 -9.01
CA ARG A 174 -28.25 25.25 -8.90
C ARG A 174 -27.30 24.32 -9.66
N ALA A 175 -26.90 24.74 -10.87
CA ALA A 175 -26.08 23.96 -11.77
C ALA A 175 -24.62 23.92 -11.35
N PHE A 176 -24.06 25.06 -10.95
CA PHE A 176 -22.64 25.24 -10.75
C PHE A 176 -22.33 25.79 -9.35
N MET A 177 -21.22 25.29 -8.82
CA MET A 177 -20.58 25.89 -7.64
C MET A 177 -19.41 26.74 -8.11
N LYS A 178 -19.39 28.02 -7.62
CA LYS A 178 -18.28 28.94 -7.83
C LYS A 178 -17.65 29.27 -6.49
N ARG A 179 -16.56 28.58 -6.18
CA ARG A 179 -15.86 28.61 -4.91
C ARG A 179 -14.36 28.49 -5.09
N SER A 180 -13.58 28.73 -4.01
CA SER A 180 -12.16 28.36 -4.02
C SER A 180 -12.00 26.86 -4.24
N LEU A 181 -10.89 26.45 -4.86
CA LEU A 181 -10.59 25.06 -5.09
C LEU A 181 -10.60 24.25 -3.77
N ARG A 182 -10.02 24.86 -2.72
CA ARG A 182 -10.02 24.28 -1.37
C ARG A 182 -11.43 23.98 -0.86
N GLU A 183 -12.34 24.95 -0.99
CA GLU A 183 -13.74 24.78 -0.59
C GLU A 183 -14.47 23.76 -1.47
N TYR A 184 -14.14 23.69 -2.75
CA TYR A 184 -14.71 22.70 -3.65
C TYR A 184 -14.27 21.27 -3.26
N ILE A 185 -12.98 21.09 -2.96
CA ILE A 185 -12.42 19.76 -2.63
C ILE A 185 -12.81 19.34 -1.21
N PHE A 186 -12.57 20.20 -0.21
CA PHE A 186 -12.70 19.84 1.20
C PHE A 186 -13.97 20.35 1.87
N GLY A 187 -14.77 21.14 1.15
CA GLY A 187 -16.01 21.70 1.67
C GLY A 187 -15.86 23.02 2.40
N TYR A 188 -17.00 23.61 2.71
CA TYR A 188 -17.13 24.86 3.44
C TYR A 188 -18.32 24.78 4.42
N PRO A 189 -18.29 25.54 5.52
CA PRO A 189 -19.35 25.50 6.53
C PRO A 189 -20.61 26.28 6.11
N ASN A 190 -21.73 25.88 6.74
CA ASN A 190 -23.00 26.63 6.68
C ASN A 190 -23.64 26.74 5.29
N ASP A 191 -23.55 25.70 4.47
CA ASP A 191 -24.33 25.64 3.24
C ASP A 191 -25.82 25.53 3.57
N PRO A 192 -26.68 26.47 3.07
CA PRO A 192 -28.09 26.53 3.49
C PRO A 192 -28.92 25.34 2.94
N LEU A 193 -28.60 24.80 1.78
CA LEU A 193 -29.26 23.61 1.23
C LEU A 193 -28.89 22.36 2.05
N LEU A 194 -27.60 22.18 2.35
CA LEU A 194 -27.16 21.08 3.20
C LEU A 194 -27.73 21.19 4.63
N ALA A 195 -27.85 22.39 5.19
CA ALA A 195 -28.49 22.60 6.48
C ALA A 195 -29.95 22.16 6.46
N LEU A 196 -30.69 22.48 5.40
CA LEU A 196 -32.08 22.06 5.21
C LEU A 196 -32.19 20.52 5.06
N LEU A 197 -31.31 19.90 4.25
CA LEU A 197 -31.29 18.46 4.04
C LEU A 197 -30.85 17.68 5.29
N ALA A 198 -29.96 18.26 6.09
CA ALA A 198 -29.49 17.65 7.33
C ALA A 198 -30.56 17.59 8.42
N GLN A 199 -31.51 18.56 8.46
CA GLN A 199 -32.64 18.53 9.38
C GLN A 199 -33.53 17.29 9.19
N GLU A 200 -33.62 16.80 7.98
CA GLU A 200 -34.40 15.59 7.61
C GLU A 200 -33.54 14.33 7.55
N GLY A 201 -32.25 14.41 7.90
CA GLY A 201 -31.32 13.30 7.89
C GLY A 201 -30.82 12.88 6.48
N PHE A 202 -31.07 13.70 5.45
CA PHE A 202 -30.61 13.42 4.09
C PHE A 202 -29.14 13.81 3.87
N ALA A 203 -28.64 14.80 4.59
CA ALA A 203 -27.23 15.17 4.57
C ALA A 203 -26.57 14.83 5.92
N PRO A 204 -25.30 14.41 5.94
CA PRO A 204 -24.62 14.02 7.19
C PRO A 204 -24.31 15.20 8.11
N SER A 205 -24.09 16.37 7.55
CA SER A 205 -23.78 17.61 8.28
C SER A 205 -23.95 18.81 7.35
N PRO A 206 -24.44 19.97 7.87
CA PRO A 206 -24.49 21.19 7.09
C PRO A 206 -23.12 21.76 6.73
N ASP A 207 -22.07 21.28 7.38
CA ASP A 207 -20.70 21.79 7.23
C ASP A 207 -19.86 20.95 6.26
N TYR A 208 -20.48 19.96 5.59
CA TYR A 208 -19.78 19.08 4.68
C TYR A 208 -20.33 19.18 3.25
N SER A 209 -19.64 19.96 2.42
CA SER A 209 -19.97 20.14 1.00
C SER A 209 -18.85 19.72 0.04
N GLY A 210 -17.73 19.17 0.54
CA GLY A 210 -16.56 18.86 -0.26
C GLY A 210 -16.59 17.46 -0.88
N VAL A 211 -15.73 17.26 -1.86
CA VAL A 211 -15.54 15.99 -2.56
C VAL A 211 -14.67 15.03 -1.74
N ILE A 212 -13.67 15.57 -1.03
CA ILE A 212 -12.77 14.83 -0.14
C ILE A 212 -13.02 15.29 1.30
N ARG A 213 -13.27 14.35 2.20
CA ARG A 213 -13.45 14.69 3.59
C ARG A 213 -12.11 14.99 4.27
N ASN A 214 -11.96 16.23 4.74
CA ASN A 214 -10.88 16.65 5.63
C ASN A 214 -11.46 16.87 7.03
N PHE A 215 -11.07 16.04 7.98
CA PHE A 215 -11.58 16.16 9.35
C PHE A 215 -11.00 17.39 10.03
N THR A 216 -11.88 18.27 10.51
CA THR A 216 -11.47 19.50 11.19
C THR A 216 -11.07 19.30 12.64
N SER A 217 -11.53 18.19 13.25
CA SER A 217 -11.21 17.82 14.62
C SER A 217 -11.23 16.31 14.80
N PHE A 218 -10.51 15.83 15.82
CA PHE A 218 -10.55 14.43 16.21
C PHE A 218 -11.93 13.99 16.72
N GLU A 219 -12.70 14.91 17.33
CA GLU A 219 -14.06 14.62 17.78
C GLU A 219 -15.00 14.35 16.61
N ASP A 220 -14.92 15.17 15.55
CA ASP A 220 -15.69 14.99 14.32
C ASP A 220 -15.30 13.66 13.63
N PHE A 221 -14.02 13.38 13.54
CA PHE A 221 -13.52 12.09 13.04
C PHE A 221 -14.12 10.92 13.84
N ASN A 222 -14.02 10.94 15.16
CA ASN A 222 -14.41 9.79 15.99
C ASN A 222 -15.91 9.47 15.92
N LYS A 223 -16.75 10.48 15.70
CA LYS A 223 -18.20 10.28 15.49
C LYS A 223 -18.53 9.54 14.20
N ASN A 224 -17.70 9.71 13.16
CA ASN A 224 -18.00 9.27 11.81
C ASN A 224 -17.00 8.22 11.29
N ALA A 225 -16.00 7.88 12.10
CA ALA A 225 -14.92 6.98 11.65
C ALA A 225 -15.41 5.54 11.53
N LYS A 226 -15.27 5.01 10.35
CA LYS A 226 -15.50 3.61 10.02
C LYS A 226 -14.27 2.77 10.30
N GLN A 227 -14.46 1.49 10.52
CA GLN A 227 -13.41 0.55 10.83
C GLN A 227 -12.91 -0.14 9.58
N ASP A 228 -11.59 -0.30 9.51
CA ASP A 228 -10.90 -1.14 8.55
C ASP A 228 -10.23 -2.31 9.27
N ALA A 229 -9.99 -3.42 8.58
CA ALA A 229 -9.20 -4.52 9.11
C ALA A 229 -8.44 -5.24 7.99
N MET A 230 -7.23 -5.72 8.33
CA MET A 230 -6.38 -6.48 7.41
C MET A 230 -5.69 -7.63 8.11
N ARG A 231 -5.24 -8.60 7.33
CA ARG A 231 -4.39 -9.69 7.83
C ARG A 231 -2.98 -9.18 8.14
N THR A 232 -2.43 -9.65 9.25
CA THR A 232 -1.10 -9.24 9.73
C THR A 232 0.05 -9.92 8.99
N GLY A 233 -0.22 -11.02 8.31
CA GLY A 233 0.79 -11.92 7.75
C GLY A 233 1.20 -13.04 8.70
N TYR A 234 0.76 -13.03 9.95
CA TYR A 234 0.99 -14.10 10.91
C TYR A 234 -0.20 -15.07 10.95
N PRO A 235 0.02 -16.39 11.05
CA PRO A 235 1.29 -17.11 10.92
C PRO A 235 1.71 -17.30 9.43
N GLU A 236 0.86 -16.94 8.49
CA GLU A 236 1.03 -17.21 7.06
C GLU A 236 1.33 -15.92 6.30
N ILE A 237 2.59 -15.74 5.90
CA ILE A 237 3.06 -14.53 5.18
C ILE A 237 2.28 -14.28 3.87
N ARG A 238 1.69 -15.32 3.27
CA ARG A 238 0.83 -15.18 2.08
C ARG A 238 -0.45 -14.38 2.33
N ASP A 239 -0.81 -14.17 3.59
CA ASP A 239 -1.97 -13.40 3.99
C ASP A 239 -1.62 -11.95 4.37
N LEU A 240 -0.34 -11.58 4.28
CA LEU A 240 0.13 -10.24 4.60
C LEU A 240 -0.68 -9.16 3.88
N ARG A 241 -1.20 -8.21 4.67
CA ARG A 241 -1.97 -7.04 4.21
C ARG A 241 -3.22 -7.35 3.38
N LYS A 242 -3.74 -8.58 3.41
CA LYS A 242 -5.06 -8.85 2.83
C LYS A 242 -6.11 -8.08 3.59
N VAL A 243 -6.88 -7.26 2.90
CA VAL A 243 -8.00 -6.51 3.47
C VAL A 243 -9.15 -7.47 3.76
N VAL A 244 -9.70 -7.42 4.97
CA VAL A 244 -10.84 -8.25 5.40
C VAL A 244 -12.07 -7.43 5.76
N LEU A 245 -11.86 -6.14 6.05
CA LEU A 245 -12.92 -5.17 6.32
C LEU A 245 -12.47 -3.81 5.78
N SER A 246 -13.32 -3.13 5.06
CA SER A 246 -13.09 -1.76 4.61
C SER A 246 -14.35 -0.94 4.86
N GLN A 247 -14.21 0.16 5.60
CA GLN A 247 -15.31 1.07 5.92
C GLN A 247 -16.54 0.36 6.51
N ASP A 248 -16.32 -0.53 7.50
CA ASP A 248 -17.31 -1.40 8.15
C ASP A 248 -17.94 -2.46 7.23
N SER A 249 -17.45 -2.63 6.00
CA SER A 249 -17.95 -3.63 5.05
C SER A 249 -16.93 -4.73 4.77
N THR A 250 -17.39 -5.97 4.66
CA THR A 250 -16.62 -7.11 4.16
C THR A 250 -16.71 -7.26 2.65
N THR A 251 -17.59 -6.51 2.01
CA THR A 251 -17.75 -6.42 0.56
C THR A 251 -17.06 -5.18 0.02
N VAL A 252 -16.83 -5.12 -1.29
CA VAL A 252 -16.12 -4.01 -1.94
C VAL A 252 -16.77 -2.64 -1.68
N CYS A 253 -18.07 -2.64 -1.37
CA CYS A 253 -18.83 -1.53 -0.80
C CYS A 253 -20.14 -2.04 -0.20
N GLU A 254 -20.84 -1.19 0.56
CA GLU A 254 -22.06 -1.54 1.30
C GLU A 254 -23.18 -2.13 0.42
N ASP A 255 -23.31 -1.64 -0.82
CA ASP A 255 -24.37 -2.05 -1.76
C ASP A 255 -23.88 -3.10 -2.78
N SER A 256 -22.82 -3.85 -2.48
CA SER A 256 -22.26 -4.89 -3.34
C SER A 256 -22.25 -6.24 -2.66
N ASP A 257 -22.50 -7.30 -3.43
CA ASP A 257 -22.35 -8.69 -2.98
C ASP A 257 -20.93 -9.22 -3.16
N GLU A 258 -20.02 -8.45 -3.78
CA GLU A 258 -18.64 -8.84 -4.01
C GLU A 258 -17.81 -8.74 -2.74
N MET A 259 -17.34 -9.88 -2.22
CA MET A 259 -16.44 -9.91 -1.06
C MET A 259 -15.07 -9.30 -1.41
N ILE A 260 -14.48 -8.59 -0.46
CA ILE A 260 -13.10 -8.09 -0.61
C ILE A 260 -12.13 -9.25 -0.76
N ASP A 261 -11.27 -9.22 -1.79
CA ASP A 261 -10.20 -10.19 -2.04
C ASP A 261 -8.96 -9.50 -2.63
N GLY A 262 -8.01 -9.18 -1.80
CA GLY A 262 -6.76 -8.52 -2.20
C GLY A 262 -6.08 -7.82 -1.04
N THR A 263 -4.89 -7.28 -1.31
CA THR A 263 -4.15 -6.45 -0.36
C THR A 263 -4.53 -4.98 -0.52
N ASP A 264 -4.08 -4.14 0.40
CA ASP A 264 -4.22 -2.68 0.30
C ASP A 264 -3.18 -2.01 -0.63
N GLY A 265 -2.32 -2.81 -1.29
CA GLY A 265 -1.28 -2.33 -2.19
C GLY A 265 0.06 -1.95 -1.53
N GLY A 266 0.13 -1.86 -0.21
CA GLY A 266 1.38 -1.51 0.50
C GLY A 266 2.40 -2.64 0.49
N ALA A 267 1.95 -3.88 0.49
CA ALA A 267 2.78 -5.06 0.24
C ALA A 267 1.94 -6.21 -0.31
N PHE A 268 2.61 -7.15 -0.97
CA PHE A 268 2.00 -8.34 -1.57
C PHE A 268 2.67 -9.62 -1.05
N PRO A 269 1.95 -10.77 -1.11
CA PRO A 269 2.52 -12.06 -0.76
C PRO A 269 3.81 -12.35 -1.53
N ARG A 270 4.86 -12.71 -0.82
CA ARG A 270 6.21 -12.93 -1.35
C ARG A 270 6.59 -14.39 -1.52
N PRO A 271 7.56 -14.74 -2.38
CA PRO A 271 8.23 -13.85 -3.34
C PRO A 271 7.32 -13.49 -4.51
N VAL A 272 7.49 -12.28 -5.08
CA VAL A 272 6.72 -11.81 -6.24
C VAL A 272 7.51 -12.08 -7.53
N LYS A 273 6.85 -12.65 -8.54
CA LYS A 273 7.46 -13.02 -9.82
C LYS A 273 6.82 -12.25 -10.97
N ARG A 274 7.52 -12.13 -12.10
CA ARG A 274 7.00 -11.51 -13.33
C ARG A 274 5.75 -12.19 -13.89
N THR A 275 5.54 -13.46 -13.55
CA THR A 275 4.36 -14.25 -13.98
C THR A 275 3.18 -14.15 -13.05
N ASP A 276 3.38 -13.58 -11.87
CA ASP A 276 2.33 -13.48 -10.85
C ASP A 276 1.32 -12.39 -11.23
N ARG A 277 0.12 -12.53 -10.69
CA ARG A 277 -0.95 -11.54 -10.75
C ARG A 277 -1.33 -11.16 -9.32
N PRO A 278 -0.60 -10.21 -8.70
CA PRO A 278 -0.88 -9.81 -7.33
C PRO A 278 -2.30 -9.28 -7.19
N LYS A 279 -3.02 -9.77 -6.19
CA LYS A 279 -4.39 -9.33 -5.92
C LYS A 279 -4.40 -8.05 -5.11
N LEU A 280 -5.10 -7.06 -5.63
CA LEU A 280 -5.31 -5.75 -5.00
C LEU A 280 -6.80 -5.51 -4.76
N PHE A 281 -7.18 -5.10 -3.58
CA PHE A 281 -8.43 -4.41 -3.36
C PHE A 281 -8.24 -2.94 -3.70
N ALA A 282 -8.63 -2.56 -4.92
CA ALA A 282 -8.55 -1.19 -5.40
C ALA A 282 -9.71 -0.37 -4.81
N ALA A 283 -9.56 0.08 -3.56
CA ALA A 283 -10.59 0.75 -2.79
C ALA A 283 -11.18 1.98 -3.51
N SER A 284 -10.33 2.78 -4.18
CA SER A 284 -10.78 3.94 -4.98
C SER A 284 -11.71 3.58 -6.13
N PHE A 285 -11.66 2.33 -6.60
CA PHE A 285 -12.49 1.83 -7.69
C PHE A 285 -13.57 0.85 -7.21
N TYR A 286 -13.63 0.56 -5.91
CA TYR A 286 -14.54 -0.42 -5.30
C TYR A 286 -14.49 -1.79 -6.01
N ARG A 287 -13.28 -2.28 -6.31
CA ARG A 287 -13.09 -3.54 -7.05
C ARG A 287 -11.89 -4.34 -6.55
N ASN A 288 -12.02 -5.65 -6.66
CA ASN A 288 -10.87 -6.54 -6.59
C ASN A 288 -10.26 -6.66 -7.98
N VAL A 289 -8.95 -6.53 -8.07
CA VAL A 289 -8.23 -6.61 -9.35
C VAL A 289 -6.99 -7.48 -9.21
N GLU A 290 -6.63 -8.17 -10.28
CA GLU A 290 -5.35 -8.86 -10.42
C GLU A 290 -4.43 -7.97 -11.26
N LEU A 291 -3.35 -7.49 -10.63
CA LEU A 291 -2.40 -6.59 -11.30
C LEU A 291 -1.67 -7.30 -12.44
N GLU A 292 -1.31 -6.55 -13.49
CA GLU A 292 -0.59 -7.05 -14.66
C GLU A 292 0.84 -6.53 -14.67
N TYR A 293 1.82 -7.45 -14.82
CA TYR A 293 3.23 -7.09 -14.99
C TYR A 293 3.46 -6.41 -16.34
N VAL A 294 4.21 -5.30 -16.32
CA VAL A 294 4.53 -4.54 -17.54
C VAL A 294 6.03 -4.34 -17.78
N GLY A 295 6.86 -4.58 -16.79
CA GLY A 295 8.30 -4.43 -16.95
C GLY A 295 9.06 -4.42 -15.64
N ASP A 296 10.38 -4.58 -15.74
CA ASP A 296 11.29 -4.34 -14.62
C ASP A 296 11.45 -2.83 -14.41
N SER A 297 11.60 -2.43 -13.16
CA SER A 297 11.80 -1.05 -12.73
C SER A 297 12.87 -0.98 -11.64
N GLU A 298 13.26 0.23 -11.29
CA GLU A 298 14.22 0.47 -10.22
C GLU A 298 13.82 1.74 -9.45
N VAL A 299 13.86 1.67 -8.13
CA VAL A 299 13.59 2.80 -7.24
C VAL A 299 14.83 3.04 -6.38
N TYR A 300 15.58 4.10 -6.67
CA TYR A 300 16.83 4.46 -5.97
C TYR A 300 17.80 3.28 -5.78
N GLY A 301 17.99 2.45 -6.83
CA GLY A 301 18.87 1.28 -6.82
C GLY A 301 18.24 0.00 -6.23
N VAL A 302 17.00 0.05 -5.78
CA VAL A 302 16.23 -1.15 -5.41
C VAL A 302 15.53 -1.69 -6.65
N LYS A 303 15.82 -2.94 -7.01
CA LYS A 303 15.20 -3.62 -8.16
C LYS A 303 13.74 -3.92 -7.86
N THR A 304 12.84 -3.54 -8.76
CA THR A 304 11.41 -3.75 -8.61
C THR A 304 10.78 -4.33 -9.89
N LEU A 305 9.61 -4.90 -9.73
CA LEU A 305 8.73 -5.31 -10.82
C LEU A 305 7.55 -4.34 -10.88
N ARG A 306 7.33 -3.72 -12.05
CA ARG A 306 6.21 -2.79 -12.23
C ARG A 306 4.96 -3.54 -12.64
N PHE A 307 3.91 -3.33 -11.87
CA PHE A 307 2.56 -3.82 -12.12
C PHE A 307 1.59 -2.67 -12.30
N ILE A 308 0.55 -2.87 -13.12
CA ILE A 308 -0.51 -1.88 -13.38
C ILE A 308 -1.89 -2.50 -13.18
N LEU A 309 -2.93 -1.66 -13.12
CA LEU A 309 -4.31 -2.12 -13.16
C LEU A 309 -4.59 -2.82 -14.50
N PRO A 310 -5.33 -3.95 -14.49
CA PRO A 310 -5.57 -4.74 -15.70
C PRO A 310 -6.42 -3.97 -16.71
N GLU A 311 -6.11 -4.13 -18.00
CA GLU A 311 -6.88 -3.52 -19.07
C GLU A 311 -8.34 -3.99 -19.09
N SER A 312 -8.60 -5.23 -18.66
CA SER A 312 -9.95 -5.81 -18.57
C SER A 312 -10.90 -5.01 -17.68
N MET A 313 -10.38 -4.36 -16.63
CA MET A 313 -11.17 -3.54 -15.72
C MET A 313 -11.89 -2.37 -16.42
N TRP A 314 -11.25 -1.82 -17.46
CA TRP A 314 -11.73 -0.65 -18.17
C TRP A 314 -12.66 -0.97 -19.36
N ARG A 315 -12.82 -2.27 -19.70
CA ARG A 315 -13.62 -2.69 -20.84
C ARG A 315 -15.10 -2.81 -20.50
N ASN A 316 -15.95 -2.37 -21.40
CA ASN A 316 -17.39 -2.64 -21.38
C ASN A 316 -17.67 -4.08 -21.87
N SER A 317 -17.18 -5.07 -21.10
CA SER A 317 -17.39 -6.49 -21.36
C SER A 317 -18.75 -6.97 -20.82
N PRO A 318 -19.31 -8.08 -21.32
CA PRO A 318 -20.53 -8.66 -20.75
C PRO A 318 -20.43 -8.90 -19.23
N GLU A 319 -19.29 -9.35 -18.75
CA GLU A 319 -19.01 -9.56 -17.32
C GLU A 319 -19.08 -8.25 -16.54
N ASN A 320 -18.42 -7.18 -17.01
CA ASN A 320 -18.44 -5.87 -16.37
C ASN A 320 -19.81 -5.19 -16.47
N GLN A 321 -20.59 -5.47 -17.53
CA GLN A 321 -21.97 -5.01 -17.63
C GLN A 321 -22.86 -5.68 -16.58
N GLU A 322 -22.78 -6.99 -16.45
CA GLU A 322 -23.57 -7.75 -15.49
C GLU A 322 -23.20 -7.40 -14.05
N LYS A 323 -21.91 -7.40 -13.74
CA LYS A 323 -21.42 -7.22 -12.36
C LYS A 323 -21.44 -5.77 -11.87
N TYR A 324 -21.13 -4.81 -12.76
CA TYR A 324 -20.91 -3.40 -12.36
C TYR A 324 -21.78 -2.41 -13.15
N SER A 325 -22.69 -2.88 -13.97
CA SER A 325 -23.50 -2.02 -14.85
C SER A 325 -22.66 -1.04 -15.68
N GLN A 326 -21.48 -1.50 -16.14
CA GLN A 326 -20.56 -0.68 -16.92
C GLN A 326 -21.11 -0.48 -18.33
N ILE A 327 -21.20 0.79 -18.77
CA ILE A 327 -21.82 1.15 -20.07
C ILE A 327 -20.81 1.74 -21.08
N TRP A 328 -19.65 2.19 -20.60
CA TRP A 328 -18.63 2.84 -21.42
C TRP A 328 -17.30 2.08 -21.37
N ASN A 329 -16.63 1.93 -22.51
CA ASN A 329 -15.23 1.56 -22.51
C ASN A 329 -14.38 2.71 -21.96
N GLY A 330 -13.34 2.38 -21.19
CA GLY A 330 -12.45 3.35 -20.56
C GLY A 330 -13.01 4.01 -19.29
N ALA A 331 -14.21 3.61 -18.84
CA ALA A 331 -14.83 4.14 -17.64
C ALA A 331 -15.32 3.02 -16.72
N VAL A 332 -14.96 3.08 -15.46
CA VAL A 332 -15.44 2.20 -14.39
C VAL A 332 -16.66 2.82 -13.75
N ASN A 333 -17.78 2.13 -13.76
CA ASN A 333 -19.00 2.58 -13.10
C ASN A 333 -18.93 2.21 -11.61
N VAL A 334 -18.99 3.21 -10.73
CA VAL A 334 -18.98 3.05 -9.27
C VAL A 334 -20.28 3.54 -8.61
N THR A 335 -21.31 3.78 -9.40
CA THR A 335 -22.61 4.33 -8.95
C THR A 335 -23.23 3.56 -7.79
N ALA A 336 -23.20 2.23 -7.81
CA ALA A 336 -23.71 1.40 -6.72
C ALA A 336 -22.99 1.69 -5.39
N CYS A 337 -21.68 1.93 -5.44
CA CYS A 337 -20.85 2.16 -4.25
C CYS A 337 -20.84 3.63 -3.78
N THR A 338 -21.32 4.56 -4.60
CA THR A 338 -21.41 6.00 -4.28
C THR A 338 -22.83 6.41 -3.89
N LYS A 339 -23.57 5.49 -3.26
CA LYS A 339 -24.95 5.73 -2.78
C LYS A 339 -25.88 6.30 -3.87
N SER A 340 -25.82 5.62 -5.03
CA SER A 340 -26.65 5.97 -6.19
C SER A 340 -26.29 7.30 -6.86
N ILE A 341 -25.18 7.93 -6.52
CA ILE A 341 -24.65 9.07 -7.28
C ILE A 341 -23.97 8.52 -8.54
N PRO A 342 -24.48 8.84 -9.74
CA PRO A 342 -23.92 8.32 -10.98
C PRO A 342 -22.48 8.83 -11.19
N THR A 343 -21.51 8.04 -10.75
CA THR A 343 -20.09 8.37 -10.85
C THR A 343 -19.39 7.37 -11.76
N LEU A 344 -18.68 7.90 -12.73
CA LEU A 344 -17.75 7.12 -13.54
C LEU A 344 -16.34 7.53 -13.19
N LEU A 345 -15.45 6.54 -13.04
CA LEU A 345 -14.02 6.76 -12.89
C LEU A 345 -13.32 6.37 -14.18
N THR A 346 -12.51 7.26 -14.72
CA THR A 346 -11.71 7.02 -15.93
C THR A 346 -10.23 7.16 -15.61
N ARG A 347 -9.38 6.74 -16.54
CA ARG A 347 -7.99 7.20 -16.50
C ARG A 347 -7.96 8.71 -16.62
N PRO A 348 -7.01 9.40 -15.97
CA PRO A 348 -6.82 10.83 -16.16
C PRO A 348 -6.75 11.19 -17.64
N ARG A 349 -7.33 12.33 -17.99
CA ARG A 349 -7.38 12.84 -19.38
C ARG A 349 -7.95 11.83 -20.38
N PHE A 350 -8.83 10.93 -19.91
CA PHE A 350 -9.37 9.81 -20.69
C PHE A 350 -8.30 8.90 -21.31
N GLY A 351 -7.11 8.82 -20.72
CA GLY A 351 -5.99 8.04 -21.23
C GLY A 351 -5.20 8.73 -22.35
N LYS A 352 -5.38 10.04 -22.59
CA LYS A 352 -4.65 10.81 -23.61
C LYS A 352 -3.14 10.59 -23.51
N GLY A 353 -2.50 10.31 -24.62
CA GLY A 353 -1.05 10.08 -24.69
C GLY A 353 -0.62 8.62 -24.53
N ARG A 354 -1.54 7.71 -24.24
CA ARG A 354 -1.28 6.27 -24.26
C ARG A 354 -1.20 5.73 -25.70
N ASN A 355 -0.64 4.52 -25.83
CA ASN A 355 -0.66 3.82 -27.11
C ASN A 355 -2.12 3.61 -27.54
N PRO A 356 -2.53 4.00 -28.78
CA PRO A 356 -3.89 3.83 -29.28
C PRO A 356 -4.44 2.40 -29.19
N SER A 357 -3.59 1.37 -29.22
CA SER A 357 -4.00 -0.01 -29.00
C SER A 357 -4.40 -0.32 -27.56
N GLN A 358 -4.01 0.53 -26.61
CA GLN A 358 -4.30 0.44 -25.17
C GLN A 358 -5.32 1.50 -24.73
N ASP A 359 -5.51 2.56 -25.52
CA ASP A 359 -6.52 3.58 -25.26
C ASP A 359 -7.79 3.23 -26.06
N PHE A 360 -8.79 2.75 -25.35
CA PHE A 360 -10.09 2.41 -25.91
C PHE A 360 -11.24 3.14 -25.19
N THR A 361 -10.95 4.31 -24.60
CA THR A 361 -12.02 5.15 -24.04
C THR A 361 -13.03 5.50 -25.12
N ASP A 362 -14.31 5.32 -24.80
CA ASP A 362 -15.38 5.52 -25.77
C ASP A 362 -15.39 6.98 -26.29
N PRO A 363 -15.28 7.19 -27.61
CA PRO A 363 -15.31 8.53 -28.18
C PRO A 363 -16.59 9.31 -27.84
N ALA A 364 -17.72 8.61 -27.66
CA ALA A 364 -18.97 9.25 -27.29
C ALA A 364 -18.96 9.79 -25.86
N LEU A 365 -18.21 9.16 -24.94
CA LEU A 365 -17.98 9.70 -23.59
C LEU A 365 -17.07 10.94 -23.64
N ILE A 366 -15.98 10.89 -24.41
CA ILE A 366 -15.07 12.00 -24.56
C ILE A 366 -15.77 13.23 -25.17
N ALA A 367 -16.67 13.02 -26.12
CA ALA A 367 -17.39 14.07 -26.81
C ALA A 367 -18.48 14.79 -25.98
N GLN A 368 -18.69 14.40 -24.72
CA GLN A 368 -19.65 15.05 -23.82
C GLN A 368 -19.21 16.46 -23.40
N SER A 369 -17.91 16.75 -23.45
CA SER A 369 -17.31 18.05 -23.11
C SER A 369 -16.08 18.33 -23.97
N ASN A 370 -15.76 19.62 -24.14
CA ASN A 370 -14.50 20.04 -24.74
C ASN A 370 -13.49 20.39 -23.65
N VAL A 371 -12.38 19.67 -23.56
CA VAL A 371 -11.39 19.88 -22.51
C VAL A 371 -10.07 20.37 -23.11
N LYS A 372 -9.62 21.53 -22.63
CA LYS A 372 -8.28 22.06 -22.88
C LYS A 372 -7.34 21.51 -21.78
N TRP A 373 -6.60 20.46 -22.13
CA TRP A 373 -5.63 19.85 -21.23
C TRP A 373 -4.37 20.70 -21.09
N LEU A 374 -3.74 20.64 -19.92
CA LEU A 374 -2.39 21.18 -19.71
C LEU A 374 -1.39 20.47 -20.63
N ASP A 375 -0.40 21.24 -21.10
CA ASP A 375 0.70 20.71 -21.90
C ASP A 375 1.86 20.29 -20.97
N ASP A 376 1.68 19.20 -20.29
CA ASP A 376 2.64 18.60 -19.38
C ASP A 376 2.76 17.09 -19.63
N ASN A 377 3.89 16.50 -19.20
CA ASN A 377 4.17 15.08 -19.31
C ASN A 377 3.93 14.33 -18.00
N VAL A 378 2.90 14.69 -17.26
CA VAL A 378 2.59 14.03 -15.99
C VAL A 378 2.17 12.58 -16.23
N ALA A 379 2.78 11.68 -15.48
CA ALA A 379 2.38 10.27 -15.51
C ALA A 379 0.96 10.11 -14.97
N THR A 380 0.08 9.57 -15.79
CA THR A 380 -1.36 9.36 -15.50
C THR A 380 -1.71 7.93 -15.16
N ASP A 381 -0.74 7.01 -15.21
CA ASP A 381 -0.98 5.58 -14.95
C ASP A 381 -0.97 5.26 -13.45
N THR A 382 -1.84 4.34 -13.07
CA THR A 382 -1.77 3.66 -11.77
C THR A 382 -0.79 2.51 -11.86
N TYR A 383 0.25 2.52 -11.03
CA TYR A 383 1.26 1.48 -10.99
C TYR A 383 1.78 1.22 -9.58
N PHE A 384 2.36 0.02 -9.42
CA PHE A 384 3.00 -0.46 -8.21
C PHE A 384 4.38 -1.00 -8.58
N ASP A 385 5.45 -0.41 -8.05
CA ASP A 385 6.81 -0.93 -8.15
C ASP A 385 7.09 -1.83 -6.94
N ILE A 386 6.96 -3.12 -7.13
CA ILE A 386 7.01 -4.13 -6.05
C ILE A 386 8.41 -4.75 -6.00
N GLU A 387 9.04 -4.74 -4.84
CA GLU A 387 10.30 -5.41 -4.61
C GLU A 387 10.05 -6.94 -4.48
N PRO A 388 10.68 -7.78 -5.32
CA PRO A 388 10.27 -9.17 -5.46
C PRO A 388 10.54 -10.07 -4.26
N ILE A 389 11.54 -9.76 -3.43
CA ILE A 389 11.95 -10.60 -2.30
C ILE A 389 11.04 -10.39 -1.10
N THR A 390 10.74 -9.14 -0.77
CA THR A 390 9.93 -8.76 0.38
C THR A 390 8.43 -8.62 0.06
N GLY A 391 8.09 -8.41 -1.21
CA GLY A 391 6.73 -8.08 -1.65
C GLY A 391 6.31 -6.64 -1.35
N GLY A 392 7.20 -5.83 -0.76
CA GLY A 392 6.92 -4.44 -0.42
C GLY A 392 6.84 -3.53 -1.65
N SER A 393 5.87 -2.63 -1.67
CA SER A 393 5.76 -1.62 -2.72
C SER A 393 6.72 -0.47 -2.42
N MET A 394 7.73 -0.29 -3.28
CA MET A 394 8.75 0.76 -3.15
C MET A 394 8.31 2.09 -3.73
N ASN A 395 7.40 2.05 -4.70
CA ASN A 395 6.81 3.23 -5.31
C ASN A 395 5.39 2.90 -5.78
N ILE A 396 4.43 3.71 -5.38
CA ILE A 396 3.02 3.56 -5.75
C ILE A 396 2.56 4.88 -6.36
N SER A 397 1.84 4.80 -7.46
CA SER A 397 1.09 5.90 -8.03
C SER A 397 -0.31 5.40 -8.36
N SER A 398 -1.33 6.01 -7.77
CA SER A 398 -2.73 5.72 -8.05
C SER A 398 -3.40 6.96 -8.61
N SER A 399 -3.97 6.87 -9.80
CA SER A 399 -4.56 8.01 -10.50
C SER A 399 -5.95 7.66 -11.02
N SER A 400 -6.90 8.57 -10.82
CA SER A 400 -8.24 8.44 -11.37
C SER A 400 -8.86 9.79 -11.69
N GLN A 401 -9.76 9.83 -12.65
CA GLN A 401 -10.54 11.00 -13.05
C GLN A 401 -12.01 10.76 -12.74
N ALA A 402 -12.62 11.65 -12.00
CA ALA A 402 -14.05 11.60 -11.71
C ALA A 402 -14.83 12.28 -12.85
N VAL A 403 -15.85 11.57 -13.33
CA VAL A 403 -16.75 12.03 -14.39
C VAL A 403 -18.17 11.91 -13.88
N TRP A 404 -18.88 13.02 -13.82
CA TRP A 404 -20.24 13.10 -13.30
C TRP A 404 -21.24 13.49 -14.38
N PRO A 405 -22.47 12.97 -14.32
CA PRO A 405 -23.53 13.39 -15.22
C PRO A 405 -24.11 14.74 -14.79
N PHE A 406 -24.62 15.43 -15.77
CA PHE A 406 -25.35 16.69 -15.64
C PHE A 406 -26.71 16.56 -16.31
N ASP A 407 -27.80 16.92 -15.63
CA ASP A 407 -29.13 16.62 -16.13
C ASP A 407 -30.17 17.66 -15.66
N VAL A 408 -31.31 17.68 -16.32
CA VAL A 408 -32.49 18.46 -15.98
C VAL A 408 -33.04 18.03 -14.63
N ILE A 409 -33.30 18.98 -13.73
CA ILE A 409 -33.78 18.70 -12.37
C ILE A 409 -35.30 18.85 -12.33
N THR A 410 -36.00 17.81 -11.88
CA THR A 410 -37.46 17.88 -11.64
C THR A 410 -37.76 17.40 -10.22
N VAL A 411 -38.33 18.26 -9.40
CA VAL A 411 -38.68 18.02 -7.99
C VAL A 411 -40.08 18.57 -7.65
N PRO A 412 -40.81 17.92 -6.72
CA PRO A 412 -42.14 18.39 -6.31
C PRO A 412 -42.04 19.50 -5.23
N ASP A 413 -43.04 20.37 -5.22
CA ASP A 413 -43.31 21.23 -4.08
C ASP A 413 -44.09 20.50 -2.96
N ALA A 414 -44.43 21.22 -1.88
CA ALA A 414 -45.19 20.66 -0.76
C ALA A 414 -46.60 20.19 -1.14
N ASN A 415 -47.16 20.67 -2.26
CA ASN A 415 -48.45 20.24 -2.78
C ASN A 415 -48.35 19.08 -3.77
N GLY A 416 -47.14 18.57 -4.03
CA GLY A 416 -46.88 17.51 -4.99
C GLY A 416 -46.83 17.99 -6.44
N VAL A 417 -46.82 19.30 -6.68
CA VAL A 417 -46.67 19.85 -8.04
C VAL A 417 -45.19 19.80 -8.44
N SER A 418 -44.92 19.14 -9.58
CA SER A 418 -43.56 19.01 -10.11
C SER A 418 -43.09 20.32 -10.75
N HIS A 419 -41.91 20.75 -10.37
CA HIS A 419 -41.19 21.90 -10.92
C HIS A 419 -39.90 21.45 -11.58
N THR A 420 -39.66 21.95 -12.80
CA THR A 420 -38.49 21.61 -13.58
C THR A 420 -37.52 22.79 -13.67
N PHE A 421 -36.28 22.56 -13.30
CA PHE A 421 -35.16 23.50 -13.35
C PHE A 421 -34.15 23.03 -14.37
N LEU A 422 -33.30 23.91 -14.85
CA LEU A 422 -32.25 23.60 -15.84
C LEU A 422 -32.85 23.02 -17.15
N GLN A 423 -34.00 23.52 -17.60
CA GLN A 423 -34.77 22.92 -18.70
C GLN A 423 -34.04 22.89 -20.04
N ASN A 424 -33.11 23.82 -20.25
CA ASN A 424 -32.44 24.01 -21.52
C ASN A 424 -31.07 23.30 -21.61
N ILE A 425 -30.61 22.70 -20.53
CA ILE A 425 -29.32 21.97 -20.55
C ILE A 425 -29.40 20.69 -21.38
N ARG A 426 -28.24 20.17 -21.76
CA ARG A 426 -28.14 18.84 -22.39
C ARG A 426 -28.22 17.76 -21.31
N PRO A 427 -29.26 16.91 -21.31
CA PRO A 427 -29.44 15.89 -20.29
C PRO A 427 -28.35 14.82 -20.33
N MET A 428 -27.98 14.31 -19.14
CA MET A 428 -27.03 13.19 -18.96
C MET A 428 -25.69 13.43 -19.65
N ASN A 429 -25.23 14.68 -19.71
CA ASN A 429 -23.88 14.97 -20.12
C ASN A 429 -22.91 14.52 -19.02
N TYR A 430 -22.05 13.54 -19.35
CA TYR A 430 -20.98 13.11 -18.46
C TYR A 430 -19.77 14.01 -18.63
N VAL A 431 -19.38 14.71 -17.57
CA VAL A 431 -18.35 15.76 -17.62
C VAL A 431 -17.25 15.45 -16.60
N PRO A 432 -15.99 15.53 -16.99
CA PRO A 432 -14.90 15.36 -16.04
C PRO A 432 -14.87 16.57 -15.09
N VAL A 433 -14.73 16.29 -13.79
CA VAL A 433 -14.73 17.31 -12.73
C VAL A 433 -13.32 17.59 -12.25
N PHE A 434 -12.59 16.55 -11.96
CA PHE A 434 -11.18 16.61 -11.58
C PHE A 434 -10.55 15.23 -11.80
N TRP A 435 -9.23 15.19 -11.83
CA TRP A 435 -8.49 13.96 -11.60
C TRP A 435 -7.47 14.18 -10.50
N ALA A 436 -7.16 13.12 -9.80
CA ALA A 436 -6.21 13.16 -8.73
C ALA A 436 -5.21 12.01 -8.85
N ARG A 437 -4.01 12.25 -8.36
CA ARG A 437 -2.94 11.28 -8.24
C ARG A 437 -2.47 11.23 -6.81
N GLN A 438 -2.65 10.09 -6.16
CA GLN A 438 -1.96 9.78 -4.91
C GLN A 438 -0.66 9.04 -5.22
N PHE A 439 0.41 9.41 -4.56
CA PHE A 439 1.70 8.76 -4.76
C PHE A 439 2.51 8.70 -3.48
N ILE A 440 3.24 7.62 -3.33
CA ILE A 440 4.21 7.42 -2.25
C ILE A 440 5.41 6.69 -2.82
N SER A 441 6.60 7.10 -2.42
CA SER A 441 7.85 6.44 -2.78
C SER A 441 8.74 6.35 -1.55
N VAL A 442 9.50 5.27 -1.44
CA VAL A 442 10.54 5.17 -0.41
C VAL A 442 11.53 6.32 -0.56
N SER A 443 12.12 6.76 0.55
CA SER A 443 13.16 7.78 0.50
C SER A 443 14.48 7.21 -0.06
N THR A 444 15.37 8.08 -0.54
CA THR A 444 16.72 7.68 -0.98
C THR A 444 17.52 7.02 0.14
N LYS A 445 17.30 7.46 1.39
CA LYS A 445 17.93 6.88 2.58
C LYS A 445 17.41 5.48 2.84
N ASP A 446 16.10 5.29 2.90
CA ASP A 446 15.50 3.97 3.18
C ASP A 446 15.80 2.96 2.08
N ALA A 447 15.84 3.41 0.82
CA ALA A 447 16.30 2.59 -0.29
C ALA A 447 17.78 2.16 -0.14
N ALA A 448 18.64 3.04 0.37
CA ALA A 448 20.05 2.70 0.65
C ALA A 448 20.14 1.72 1.83
N ASP A 449 19.40 1.96 2.90
CA ASP A 449 19.34 1.08 4.07
C ASP A 449 18.77 -0.30 3.70
N PHE A 450 17.74 -0.34 2.87
CA PHE A 450 17.18 -1.59 2.33
C PHE A 450 18.23 -2.38 1.54
N ARG A 451 18.94 -1.74 0.61
CA ARG A 451 19.98 -2.39 -0.19
C ARG A 451 21.10 -2.94 0.68
N SER A 452 21.54 -2.16 1.68
CA SER A 452 22.60 -2.59 2.61
C SER A 452 22.16 -3.79 3.45
N ASN A 453 20.94 -3.77 3.97
CA ASN A 453 20.46 -4.77 4.90
C ASN A 453 19.92 -6.03 4.19
N VAL A 454 19.24 -5.91 3.05
CA VAL A 454 18.66 -7.05 2.34
C VAL A 454 19.64 -7.60 1.30
N TYR A 455 20.04 -6.78 0.33
CA TYR A 455 20.92 -7.25 -0.74
C TYR A 455 22.35 -7.51 -0.23
N GLY A 456 22.86 -6.66 0.70
CA GLY A 456 24.17 -6.87 1.30
C GLY A 456 24.27 -8.19 2.08
N MET A 457 23.22 -8.65 2.75
CA MET A 457 23.19 -9.98 3.38
C MET A 457 23.18 -11.11 2.35
N MET A 458 22.45 -10.95 1.26
CA MET A 458 22.43 -11.95 0.17
C MET A 458 23.77 -12.05 -0.54
N ASP A 459 24.40 -10.91 -0.85
CA ASP A 459 25.75 -10.86 -1.46
C ASP A 459 26.80 -11.49 -0.53
N ALA A 460 26.70 -11.24 0.76
CA ALA A 460 27.59 -11.85 1.77
C ALA A 460 27.40 -13.37 1.84
N GLU A 461 26.17 -13.86 1.77
CA GLU A 461 25.86 -15.29 1.73
C GLU A 461 26.51 -15.95 0.52
N GLU A 462 26.31 -15.39 -0.67
CA GLU A 462 26.89 -15.91 -1.92
C GLU A 462 28.43 -15.92 -1.87
N ALA A 463 29.03 -14.85 -1.31
CA ALA A 463 30.49 -14.77 -1.11
C ALA A 463 31.02 -15.82 -0.13
N ILE A 464 30.34 -16.04 1.00
CA ILE A 464 30.72 -17.06 1.99
C ILE A 464 30.61 -18.47 1.39
N PHE A 465 29.53 -18.74 0.65
CA PHE A 465 29.36 -20.02 -0.07
C PHE A 465 30.50 -20.26 -1.05
N ALA A 466 30.79 -19.30 -1.93
CA ALA A 466 31.84 -19.41 -2.94
C ALA A 466 33.22 -19.57 -2.32
N ALA A 467 33.56 -18.83 -1.28
CA ALA A 467 34.82 -18.90 -0.56
C ALA A 467 35.00 -20.25 0.15
N GLY A 468 33.98 -20.72 0.86
CA GLY A 468 34.02 -21.97 1.58
C GLY A 468 34.13 -23.19 0.66
N LEU A 469 33.37 -23.18 -0.45
CA LEU A 469 33.45 -24.23 -1.48
C LEU A 469 34.83 -24.27 -2.14
N SER A 470 35.38 -23.10 -2.51
CA SER A 470 36.69 -22.96 -3.12
C SER A 470 37.80 -23.44 -2.19
N LEU A 471 37.75 -23.05 -0.92
CA LEU A 471 38.72 -23.49 0.11
C LEU A 471 38.63 -25.01 0.33
N GLY A 472 37.42 -25.54 0.41
CA GLY A 472 37.20 -26.98 0.59
C GLY A 472 37.78 -27.82 -0.56
N ILE A 473 37.54 -27.42 -1.80
CA ILE A 473 38.09 -28.06 -2.99
C ILE A 473 39.63 -27.99 -2.99
N LEU A 474 40.19 -26.79 -2.68
CA LEU A 474 41.64 -26.61 -2.62
C LEU A 474 42.28 -27.53 -1.60
N LEU A 475 41.71 -27.64 -0.39
CA LEU A 475 42.21 -28.55 0.65
C LEU A 475 42.13 -30.01 0.24
N CYS A 476 41.10 -30.45 -0.44
CA CYS A 476 40.97 -31.78 -0.97
C CYS A 476 42.03 -32.08 -2.06
N VAL A 477 42.32 -31.13 -2.95
CA VAL A 477 43.37 -31.26 -3.96
C VAL A 477 44.76 -31.39 -3.31
N ILE A 478 45.06 -30.51 -2.33
CA ILE A 478 46.32 -30.58 -1.57
C ILE A 478 46.43 -31.95 -0.85
N ALA A 479 45.35 -32.39 -0.21
CA ALA A 479 45.30 -33.70 0.45
C ALA A 479 45.61 -34.85 -0.49
N ALA A 480 45.02 -34.84 -1.70
CA ALA A 480 45.26 -35.85 -2.73
C ALA A 480 46.74 -35.89 -3.17
N VAL A 481 47.38 -34.72 -3.32
CA VAL A 481 48.80 -34.59 -3.65
C VAL A 481 49.68 -35.17 -2.51
N VAL A 482 49.39 -34.75 -1.25
CA VAL A 482 50.13 -35.23 -0.06
C VAL A 482 49.97 -36.75 0.13
N LEU A 483 48.77 -37.27 -0.07
CA LEU A 483 48.51 -38.71 0.00
C LEU A 483 49.26 -39.49 -1.10
N ASN A 484 49.30 -38.96 -2.31
CA ASN A 484 50.00 -39.58 -3.44
C ASN A 484 51.52 -39.62 -3.19
N ILE A 485 52.11 -38.53 -2.72
CA ILE A 485 53.52 -38.47 -2.31
C ILE A 485 53.78 -39.42 -1.15
N GLY A 486 52.92 -39.44 -0.12
CA GLY A 486 53.03 -40.31 1.04
C GLY A 486 52.96 -41.81 0.66
N TYR A 487 52.06 -42.16 -0.28
CA TYR A 487 51.95 -43.51 -0.83
C TYR A 487 53.20 -43.92 -1.62
N GLY A 488 53.74 -43.01 -2.42
CA GLY A 488 55.00 -43.23 -3.16
C GLY A 488 56.19 -43.54 -2.23
N PHE A 489 56.32 -42.75 -1.12
CA PHE A 489 57.36 -43.03 -0.10
C PHE A 489 57.11 -44.33 0.63
N TYR A 490 55.89 -44.70 0.97
CA TYR A 490 55.55 -45.97 1.62
C TYR A 490 55.86 -47.14 0.72
N TYR A 491 55.52 -47.09 -0.56
CA TYR A 491 55.81 -48.10 -1.53
C TYR A 491 57.34 -48.30 -1.78
N SER A 492 58.07 -47.17 -1.84
CA SER A 492 59.52 -47.17 -1.95
C SER A 492 60.20 -47.75 -0.70
N TYR A 493 59.70 -47.49 0.50
CA TYR A 493 60.18 -48.05 1.75
C TYR A 493 59.92 -49.57 1.83
N LYS A 494 58.69 -50.01 1.51
CA LYS A 494 58.32 -51.42 1.49
C LYS A 494 59.15 -52.21 0.50
N ASN A 495 59.47 -51.67 -0.66
CA ASN A 495 60.31 -52.30 -1.65
C ASN A 495 61.79 -52.32 -1.24
N ARG A 496 62.27 -51.40 -0.38
CA ARG A 496 63.61 -51.41 0.18
C ARG A 496 63.75 -52.41 1.33
N THR A 497 62.72 -52.70 2.09
CA THR A 497 62.74 -53.69 3.18
C THR A 497 62.54 -55.10 2.71
N SER A 498 62.15 -55.31 1.44
CA SER A 498 62.08 -56.66 0.82
C SER A 498 63.41 -57.13 0.21
N VAL A 499 64.52 -56.40 0.30
CA VAL A 499 65.87 -56.78 -0.10
C VAL A 499 66.79 -56.73 1.14
N VAL A 500 66.60 -57.66 2.07
CA VAL A 500 67.63 -58.01 3.06
C VAL A 500 68.17 -59.39 2.66
N PRO A 501 69.46 -59.50 2.31
CA PRO A 501 70.07 -60.82 2.14
C PRO A 501 70.19 -61.51 3.51
N GLU A 502 69.77 -62.73 3.52
CA GLU A 502 70.03 -63.70 4.57
C GLU A 502 71.54 -63.77 4.89
N PHE A 503 71.95 -63.37 6.11
CA PHE A 503 73.24 -63.65 6.67
C PHE A 503 73.06 -64.38 8.00
N ASP A 504 73.53 -65.66 7.94
CA ASP A 504 73.60 -66.61 9.02
C ASP A 504 74.38 -66.11 10.24
N SER A 505 73.85 -66.56 11.35
CA SER A 505 74.54 -66.97 12.60
C SER A 505 75.87 -66.32 12.95
N VAL A 506 75.98 -65.80 14.14
CA VAL A 506 76.92 -66.23 15.20
C VAL A 506 76.56 -65.54 16.57
N ALA A 507 76.21 -66.42 17.48
CA ALA A 507 76.58 -66.48 18.91
C ALA A 507 76.34 -65.28 19.86
N ASN A 508 75.44 -65.53 20.79
CA ASN A 508 75.69 -65.69 22.25
C ASN A 508 76.38 -64.59 23.05
N ASN A 509 75.69 -64.35 24.13
CA ASN A 509 76.19 -64.01 25.47
C ASN A 509 76.38 -62.49 25.83
N TYR A 510 75.66 -62.08 26.78
CA TYR A 510 75.90 -61.69 28.17
C TYR A 510 74.67 -60.88 28.66
N ALA A 511 73.90 -61.39 29.46
CA ALA A 511 73.71 -61.38 30.92
C ALA A 511 73.70 -60.02 31.59
N LYS A 512 72.50 -59.69 32.18
CA LYS A 512 72.21 -59.24 33.51
C LYS A 512 72.77 -57.93 34.05
N VAL A 513 71.84 -57.32 34.90
CA VAL A 513 72.02 -56.43 36.02
C VAL A 513 71.50 -54.97 35.65
N GLY A 514 70.62 -54.38 36.36
CA GLY A 514 70.02 -54.29 37.65
C GLY A 514 69.08 -53.13 37.63
N GLU A 515 67.97 -53.27 38.17
CA GLU A 515 67.37 -52.70 39.39
C GLU A 515 67.70 -51.23 39.69
N GLU A 516 66.70 -50.50 39.93
CA GLU A 516 66.14 -49.73 41.05
C GLU A 516 65.71 -48.29 40.72
N ALA A 517 64.47 -48.01 40.97
CA ALA A 517 63.88 -47.14 41.98
C ALA A 517 63.92 -45.62 41.76
N GLY A 518 62.77 -45.04 41.89
CA GLY A 518 62.67 -43.65 42.41
C GLY A 518 61.41 -42.88 41.98
N THR A 519 60.37 -43.06 42.70
CA THR A 519 59.44 -42.07 43.32
C THR A 519 59.07 -40.79 42.54
N GLY A 520 57.75 -40.55 42.52
CA GLY A 520 56.95 -39.46 42.02
C GLY A 520 57.22 -38.07 42.57
N PRO A 521 56.43 -37.09 42.28
CA PRO A 521 55.21 -36.85 43.04
C PRO A 521 53.97 -36.34 42.22
N GLU A 522 52.88 -36.32 42.94
CA GLU A 522 51.47 -36.07 42.66
C GLU A 522 51.09 -34.67 42.13
N PRO A 523 49.82 -34.46 41.75
CA PRO A 523 49.34 -33.30 41.00
C PRO A 523 48.76 -32.20 41.91
N VAL A 524 48.82 -30.98 41.42
CA VAL A 524 48.16 -29.81 42.06
C VAL A 524 46.84 -29.51 41.38
N HIS A 525 45.79 -29.63 42.14
CA HIS A 525 44.46 -29.03 41.90
C HIS A 525 44.53 -27.52 41.93
N LEU A 526 43.88 -26.84 40.98
CA LEU A 526 43.42 -25.49 41.13
C LEU A 526 41.97 -25.36 40.59
N ASP A 527 41.11 -25.27 41.58
CA ASP A 527 39.71 -24.88 41.48
C ASP A 527 39.63 -23.35 41.33
N GLN A 528 38.85 -22.85 40.40
CA GLN A 528 38.27 -21.53 40.54
C GLN A 528 36.97 -21.39 39.73
N SER A 529 35.88 -21.52 40.49
CA SER A 529 34.57 -20.99 40.20
C SER A 529 34.57 -19.46 40.20
N THR A 530 34.02 -18.83 39.17
CA THR A 530 33.48 -17.48 39.30
C THR A 530 32.10 -17.40 38.64
N SER A 531 31.14 -17.27 39.53
CA SER A 531 29.76 -16.87 39.27
C SER A 531 29.70 -15.40 38.84
N PHE A 532 29.02 -15.09 37.77
CA PHE A 532 28.52 -13.73 37.49
C PHE A 532 27.02 -13.62 37.66
N ALA A 533 26.65 -12.69 38.51
CA ALA A 533 25.29 -12.38 38.92
C ALA A 533 24.51 -11.68 37.81
N ARG A 534 23.23 -12.08 37.68
CA ARG A 534 22.19 -11.32 36.99
C ARG A 534 21.92 -10.02 37.71
N HIS A 535 21.93 -8.91 37.00
CA HIS A 535 21.28 -7.67 37.42
C HIS A 535 20.00 -7.45 36.63
N GLY A 536 18.96 -7.10 37.38
CA GLY A 536 17.60 -6.96 36.94
C GLY A 536 17.34 -5.80 35.97
N GLY A 537 16.44 -6.02 35.07
CA GLY A 537 15.93 -5.03 34.14
C GLY A 537 14.91 -4.11 34.83
N ALA A 538 15.06 -2.84 34.59
CA ALA A 538 14.03 -1.83 34.85
C ALA A 538 13.21 -1.64 33.58
N THR A 539 11.93 -1.91 33.67
CA THR A 539 10.92 -1.56 32.65
C THR A 539 10.68 -0.06 32.70
N TYR A 540 11.08 0.65 31.64
CA TYR A 540 10.59 2.00 31.37
C TYR A 540 9.40 1.91 30.42
N GLY A 541 8.20 2.18 30.94
CA GLY A 541 7.04 2.45 30.13
C GLY A 541 7.17 3.82 29.47
N SER A 542 7.40 3.85 28.17
CA SER A 542 7.35 5.08 27.39
C SER A 542 5.94 5.32 26.89
N THR A 543 5.28 6.36 27.42
CA THR A 543 4.03 6.88 26.87
C THR A 543 4.38 7.66 25.60
N VAL A 544 3.88 7.19 24.46
CA VAL A 544 4.07 7.89 23.18
C VAL A 544 3.06 9.03 23.09
N TYR A 545 3.55 10.24 22.84
CA TYR A 545 2.73 11.43 22.60
C TYR A 545 2.77 11.80 21.13
N VAL A 546 1.62 12.07 20.54
CA VAL A 546 1.50 12.57 19.16
C VAL A 546 1.20 14.06 19.22
N LYS A 547 2.01 14.84 18.52
CA LYS A 547 1.83 16.29 18.41
C LYS A 547 1.04 16.59 17.13
N ASN A 548 -0.09 17.27 17.28
CA ASN A 548 -0.85 17.77 16.14
C ASN A 548 -0.01 18.84 15.41
N PRO A 549 0.31 18.66 14.13
CA PRO A 549 1.16 19.59 13.40
C PRO A 549 0.52 20.96 13.19
N PHE A 550 -0.80 21.08 13.38
CA PHE A 550 -1.55 22.33 13.15
C PHE A 550 -1.86 23.13 14.41
N THR A 551 -2.03 22.48 15.57
CA THR A 551 -2.37 23.14 16.83
C THR A 551 -1.21 23.17 17.83
N GLY A 552 -0.18 22.35 17.62
CA GLY A 552 0.96 22.23 18.54
C GLY A 552 0.65 21.45 19.82
N GLU A 553 -0.58 20.96 20.00
CA GLU A 553 -0.96 20.19 21.18
C GLU A 553 -0.48 18.76 21.13
N THR A 554 0.02 18.27 22.25
CA THR A 554 0.50 16.89 22.47
C THR A 554 -0.58 16.09 23.20
N MET A 555 -1.03 14.98 22.62
CA MET A 555 -1.97 14.06 23.25
C MET A 555 -1.33 12.73 23.62
N PRO A 556 -1.58 12.19 24.82
CA PRO A 556 -1.10 10.86 25.19
C PRO A 556 -1.99 9.79 24.54
N LEU A 557 -1.37 8.77 23.96
CA LEU A 557 -2.04 7.53 23.57
C LEU A 557 -2.34 6.70 24.82
N SER A 558 -3.45 6.98 25.49
CA SER A 558 -3.94 6.13 26.58
C SER A 558 -5.14 5.32 26.11
N ASN A 559 -5.13 4.01 26.44
CA ASN A 559 -6.26 3.11 26.28
C ASN A 559 -7.45 3.60 27.11
N ALA A 560 -8.39 4.27 26.47
CA ALA A 560 -9.70 4.53 27.07
C ALA A 560 -10.70 3.53 26.48
N THR A 561 -11.05 2.54 27.25
CA THR A 561 -12.26 1.73 27.07
C THR A 561 -13.47 2.61 27.33
N MET A 562 -14.37 2.75 26.38
CA MET A 562 -15.74 3.20 26.63
C MET A 562 -16.73 2.27 25.95
N ASP A 563 -17.72 1.91 26.76
CA ASP A 563 -18.80 0.99 26.47
C ASP A 563 -19.79 1.53 25.44
N ALA A 564 -20.47 0.55 24.86
CA ALA A 564 -21.50 0.65 23.84
C ALA A 564 -22.68 1.52 24.26
N ALA A 565 -23.17 2.35 23.37
CA ALA A 565 -24.56 2.40 22.92
C ALA A 565 -24.80 3.60 22.01
N GLY A 566 -25.48 3.40 20.91
CA GLY A 566 -26.13 4.48 20.15
C GLY A 566 -25.87 4.46 18.65
N SER A 567 -26.65 3.65 17.98
CA SER A 567 -26.87 3.67 16.52
C SER A 567 -27.22 5.06 15.99
N TYR A 568 -26.58 5.49 14.90
CA TYR A 568 -27.23 5.93 13.65
C TYR A 568 -26.17 6.18 12.59
N SER A 569 -26.39 5.56 11.44
CA SER A 569 -25.57 5.62 10.26
C SER A 569 -25.67 6.98 9.54
N SER A 570 -24.57 7.56 9.19
CA SER A 570 -24.46 8.38 7.99
C SER A 570 -23.05 8.28 7.43
N SER A 571 -23.02 7.62 6.30
CA SER A 571 -21.88 7.39 5.46
C SER A 571 -21.59 8.59 4.61
N ASN A 572 -20.35 8.92 4.45
CA ASN A 572 -19.74 9.34 3.18
C ASN A 572 -18.28 9.68 3.43
N ALA A 573 -17.40 8.74 3.16
CA ALA A 573 -16.01 9.04 2.84
C ALA A 573 -15.80 8.55 1.43
N THR A 574 -15.76 9.46 0.48
CA THR A 574 -15.33 9.16 -0.88
C THR A 574 -13.82 9.07 -0.84
N TYR A 575 -13.27 7.89 -1.06
CA TYR A 575 -11.85 7.72 -1.33
C TYR A 575 -11.61 7.95 -2.81
N LEU A 576 -10.65 8.79 -3.10
CA LEU A 576 -9.98 8.80 -4.39
C LEU A 576 -8.84 7.80 -4.40
#